data_e4de0f4c05892af2bae0a63fab0e0f3a
#
_entry.id   e4de0f4c05892af2bae0a63fab0e0f3a
#
_cell.length_a   1.000
_cell.length_b   1.000
_cell.length_c   1.000
_cell.angle_alpha   90.00
_cell.angle_beta   90.00
_cell.angle_gamma   90.00
#
_symmetry.space_group_name_H-M   'P 1'
#
loop_
_entity.id
_entity.type
_entity.pdbx_description
1 polymer ?
#
loop_
_entity_poly.entity_id
_entity_poly.type
_entity_poly.pdbx_seq_one_letter_code
_entity_poly.pdbx_strand_id
1 'polypeptide(L)'
;LAIGILEPLALTSPLGADETRAEPILVEVSISTQTMKVSRNDQLLYEWPVSTARPGKVTPIGTWQAKWLSRNHRSSLYNNAPMPYSIFYNGNFAIHGTNQIDRLGMPASAGCVRLHPDNAAVLFSLVQDAGLSRTWISVLT
;
A
#
# COMPACT_ATOMS: atom_id res chain seq x y z
N LEU A 1 13.25 34.68 -34.17
CA LEU A 1 13.29 34.32 -33.69
C LEU A 1 13.27 33.79 -32.80
N ALA A 2 13.07 33.61 -32.64
CA ALA A 2 13.08 33.19 -31.85
C ALA A 2 13.03 32.56 -31.11
N ILE A 3 12.83 32.33 -31.00
CA ILE A 3 12.82 31.88 -30.34
C ILE A 3 12.86 31.26 -29.58
N GLY A 4 12.79 31.04 -29.49
CA GLY A 4 12.86 30.56 -28.77
C GLY A 4 12.86 29.88 -28.02
N ILE A 5 12.75 29.63 -27.95
CA ILE A 5 12.76 29.04 -27.30
C ILE A 5 12.95 28.59 -26.35
N LEU A 6 12.95 28.61 -26.14
CA LEU A 6 13.20 28.29 -25.24
C LEU A 6 12.91 27.63 -24.44
N GLU A 7 12.39 27.34 -24.41
CA GLU A 7 12.21 26.76 -23.62
C GLU A 7 12.52 25.97 -23.10
N PRO A 8 12.71 25.71 -23.25
CA PRO A 8 13.01 24.91 -22.71
C PRO A 8 13.60 24.63 -21.78
N LEU A 9 13.71 24.74 -21.53
CA LEU A 9 14.22 24.53 -20.73
C LEU A 9 14.22 24.43 -19.74
N ALA A 10 14.19 24.72 -19.67
CA ALA A 10 14.16 24.78 -18.69
C ALA A 10 13.62 23.90 -18.01
N LEU A 11 13.20 23.52 -18.08
CA LEU A 11 12.64 22.78 -17.59
C LEU A 11 13.31 21.98 -16.94
N THR A 12 13.79 22.07 -16.98
CA THR A 12 14.41 21.45 -16.61
C THR A 12 14.66 21.27 -15.44
N SER A 13 14.33 21.14 -15.00
CA SER A 13 14.36 21.07 -14.12
C SER A 13 14.97 20.58 -13.31
N PRO A 14 15.23 20.51 -12.93
CA PRO A 14 15.85 20.20 -12.08
C PRO A 14 15.59 19.55 -11.00
N LEU A 15 15.50 19.43 -10.74
CA LEU A 15 15.18 18.75 -10.00
C LEU A 15 15.90 17.63 -9.76
N GLY A 16 16.93 17.41 -9.93
CA GLY A 16 17.71 16.22 -9.91
C GLY A 16 17.60 15.31 -8.74
N ALA A 17 17.63 15.85 -7.56
CA ALA A 17 17.53 15.01 -6.35
C ALA A 17 16.19 14.30 -6.27
N ASP A 18 15.13 14.98 -6.67
CA ASP A 18 13.81 14.38 -6.64
C ASP A 18 13.65 13.30 -7.68
N GLU A 19 14.37 13.42 -8.77
CA GLU A 19 14.27 12.45 -9.86
C GLU A 19 14.87 11.10 -9.50
N THR A 20 15.69 11.02 -8.46
CA THR A 20 16.27 9.75 -8.01
C THR A 20 15.35 8.97 -7.10
N ARG A 21 14.20 9.53 -6.74
CA ARG A 21 13.23 8.92 -5.86
C ARG A 21 11.94 8.64 -6.58
N ALA A 22 11.33 7.50 -6.26
CA ALA A 22 9.98 7.23 -6.70
C ALA A 22 9.02 8.21 -6.00
N GLU A 23 7.93 8.54 -6.68
CA GLU A 23 6.90 9.43 -6.15
C GLU A 23 6.18 8.77 -4.98
N PRO A 24 5.54 9.57 -4.10
CA PRO A 24 4.77 9.03 -3.00
C PRO A 24 3.66 8.09 -3.46
N ILE A 25 3.41 7.08 -2.64
CA ILE A 25 2.38 6.07 -2.87
C ILE A 25 1.22 6.33 -1.91
N LEU A 26 0.01 6.31 -2.44
CA LEU A 26 -1.20 6.34 -1.64
C LEU A 26 -1.93 5.02 -1.80
N VAL A 27 -2.20 4.37 -0.67
CA VAL A 27 -2.95 3.11 -0.62
C VAL A 27 -4.28 3.42 0.05
N GLU A 28 -5.38 3.21 -0.67
CA GLU A 28 -6.72 3.45 -0.14
C GLU A 28 -7.49 2.14 -0.05
N VAL A 29 -7.91 1.78 1.15
CA VAL A 29 -8.66 0.56 1.41
C VAL A 29 -10.11 0.94 1.71
N SER A 30 -11.04 0.40 0.93
CA SER A 30 -12.48 0.58 1.18
C SER A 30 -13.01 -0.69 1.84
N ILE A 31 -13.49 -0.55 3.07
CA ILE A 31 -14.06 -1.68 3.81
C ILE A 31 -15.38 -2.11 3.17
N SER A 32 -16.21 -1.14 2.77
CA SER A 32 -17.53 -1.48 2.22
C SER A 32 -17.44 -2.26 0.91
N THR A 33 -16.44 -1.99 0.08
CA THR A 33 -16.29 -2.68 -1.20
C THR A 33 -15.24 -3.77 -1.17
N GLN A 34 -14.48 -3.88 -0.08
CA GLN A 34 -13.38 -4.85 0.06
C GLN A 34 -12.40 -4.75 -1.09
N THR A 35 -11.99 -3.53 -1.40
CA THR A 35 -11.03 -3.24 -2.47
C THR A 35 -9.96 -2.30 -1.98
N MET A 36 -8.79 -2.38 -2.62
CA MET A 36 -7.67 -1.50 -2.40
C MET A 36 -7.32 -0.80 -3.70
N LYS A 37 -7.15 0.52 -3.64
CA LYS A 37 -6.62 1.30 -4.76
C LYS A 37 -5.23 1.77 -4.40
N VAL A 38 -4.30 1.61 -5.34
CA VAL A 38 -2.93 2.07 -5.18
C VAL A 38 -2.67 3.12 -6.24
N SER A 39 -2.30 4.31 -5.83
CA SER A 39 -2.03 5.41 -6.76
C SER A 39 -0.70 6.09 -6.47
N ARG A 40 -0.22 6.77 -7.49
CA ARG A 40 0.99 7.58 -7.46
C ARG A 40 0.73 8.82 -8.29
N ASN A 41 0.96 10.01 -7.72
CA ASN A 41 0.68 11.28 -8.42
C ASN A 41 -0.74 11.34 -8.96
N ASP A 42 -1.72 10.97 -8.14
CA ASP A 42 -3.14 10.96 -8.52
C ASP A 42 -3.46 10.04 -9.68
N GLN A 43 -2.53 9.20 -10.07
CA GLN A 43 -2.74 8.21 -11.12
C GLN A 43 -2.94 6.84 -10.49
N LEU A 44 -4.08 6.22 -10.78
CA LEU A 44 -4.38 4.89 -10.29
C LEU A 44 -3.48 3.87 -10.98
N LEU A 45 -2.71 3.13 -10.18
CA LEU A 45 -1.82 2.07 -10.68
C LEU A 45 -2.50 0.71 -10.61
N TYR A 46 -3.18 0.41 -9.50
CA TYR A 46 -3.78 -0.89 -9.26
C TYR A 46 -5.06 -0.76 -8.48
N GLU A 47 -5.97 -1.69 -8.72
CA GLU A 47 -7.16 -1.87 -7.89
C GLU A 47 -7.33 -3.36 -7.67
N TRP A 48 -7.30 -3.79 -6.39
CA TRP A 48 -7.25 -5.19 -6.03
C TRP A 48 -8.32 -5.54 -4.99
N PRO A 49 -8.84 -6.78 -5.01
CA PRO A 49 -9.67 -7.24 -3.91
C PRO A 49 -8.83 -7.43 -2.66
N VAL A 50 -9.45 -7.14 -1.51
CA VAL A 50 -8.81 -7.33 -0.21
C VAL A 50 -9.75 -8.08 0.71
N SER A 51 -9.25 -8.46 1.88
CA SER A 51 -10.07 -8.96 2.97
C SER A 51 -9.69 -8.18 4.21
N THR A 52 -10.69 -7.51 4.81
CA THR A 52 -10.50 -6.80 6.08
C THR A 52 -11.16 -7.58 7.22
N ALA A 53 -11.36 -6.96 8.38
CA ALA A 53 -11.82 -7.64 9.57
C ALA A 53 -13.17 -8.31 9.40
N ARG A 54 -13.28 -9.57 9.84
CA ARG A 54 -14.55 -10.29 9.92
C ARG A 54 -15.43 -9.70 11.01
N PRO A 55 -16.73 -10.02 11.04
CA PRO A 55 -17.60 -9.56 12.12
C PRO A 55 -17.02 -9.89 13.50
N GLY A 56 -17.08 -8.91 14.40
CA GLY A 56 -16.49 -9.05 15.73
C GLY A 56 -15.05 -8.62 15.83
N LYS A 57 -14.40 -8.33 14.71
CA LYS A 57 -13.05 -7.77 14.65
C LYS A 57 -13.12 -6.42 13.96
N VAL A 58 -12.06 -5.64 14.03
CA VAL A 58 -12.04 -4.27 13.49
C VAL A 58 -10.77 -4.04 12.70
N THR A 59 -10.95 -3.45 11.52
CA THR A 59 -9.87 -2.79 10.78
C THR A 59 -10.05 -1.29 11.02
N PRO A 60 -9.16 -0.62 11.75
CA PRO A 60 -9.37 0.79 12.10
C PRO A 60 -9.42 1.69 10.87
N ILE A 61 -10.33 2.67 10.92
CA ILE A 61 -10.46 3.69 9.89
C ILE A 61 -9.51 4.83 10.23
N GLY A 62 -8.83 5.36 9.24
CA GLY A 62 -7.89 6.46 9.44
C GLY A 62 -6.85 6.49 8.35
N THR A 63 -5.86 7.36 8.53
CA THR A 63 -4.75 7.51 7.60
C THR A 63 -3.44 7.47 8.37
N TRP A 64 -2.52 6.66 7.90
CA TRP A 64 -1.23 6.46 8.55
C TRP A 64 -0.13 6.42 7.50
N GLN A 65 1.04 6.82 7.94
CA GLN A 65 2.26 6.61 7.19
C GLN A 65 2.73 5.18 7.43
N ALA A 66 3.30 4.53 6.41
CA ALA A 66 3.88 3.19 6.59
C ALA A 66 4.99 3.24 7.62
N LYS A 67 5.10 2.20 8.45
CA LYS A 67 6.02 2.19 9.59
C LYS A 67 7.21 1.29 9.39
N TRP A 68 7.00 0.05 8.95
CA TRP A 68 8.10 -0.88 8.71
C TRP A 68 7.63 -2.03 7.85
N LEU A 69 8.60 -2.72 7.26
CA LEU A 69 8.40 -3.80 6.29
C LEU A 69 8.96 -5.10 6.83
N SER A 70 8.29 -6.21 6.53
CA SER A 70 8.78 -7.53 6.87
C SER A 70 8.37 -8.53 5.78
N ARG A 71 9.35 -8.98 4.99
CA ARG A 71 9.07 -9.81 3.81
C ARG A 71 8.49 -11.18 4.16
N ASN A 72 9.04 -11.82 5.17
CA ASN A 72 8.66 -13.19 5.56
C ASN A 72 8.10 -13.22 6.97
N HIS A 73 7.19 -12.31 7.25
CA HIS A 73 6.65 -12.15 8.59
C HIS A 73 5.72 -13.31 8.96
N ARG A 74 5.70 -13.62 10.26
CA ARG A 74 4.71 -14.55 10.83
C ARG A 74 4.07 -13.91 12.05
N SER A 75 2.78 -14.16 12.20
CA SER A 75 2.02 -13.56 13.28
C SER A 75 2.48 -14.09 14.64
N SER A 76 2.76 -13.18 15.58
CA SER A 76 3.01 -13.56 16.97
C SER A 76 1.69 -13.76 17.74
N LEU A 77 0.57 -13.35 17.18
CA LEU A 77 -0.73 -13.37 17.84
C LEU A 77 -1.62 -14.52 17.38
N TYR A 78 -1.46 -14.96 16.14
CA TYR A 78 -2.40 -15.90 15.52
C TYR A 78 -1.67 -17.15 15.03
N ASN A 79 -1.13 -17.90 15.99
CA ASN A 79 -0.64 -19.25 15.73
C ASN A 79 0.45 -19.29 14.66
N ASN A 80 1.32 -18.29 14.67
CA ASN A 80 2.45 -18.21 13.75
C ASN A 80 2.01 -18.21 12.27
N ALA A 81 0.81 -17.68 11.98
CA ALA A 81 0.28 -17.64 10.62
C ALA A 81 1.19 -16.83 9.69
N PRO A 82 1.41 -17.28 8.45
CA PRO A 82 2.23 -16.54 7.51
C PRO A 82 1.60 -15.21 7.14
N MET A 83 2.41 -14.17 7.11
CA MET A 83 2.03 -12.82 6.70
C MET A 83 3.09 -12.30 5.74
N PRO A 84 3.19 -12.90 4.53
CA PRO A 84 4.25 -12.52 3.61
C PRO A 84 4.07 -11.10 3.09
N TYR A 85 5.17 -10.40 2.86
CA TYR A 85 5.19 -9.05 2.34
C TYR A 85 4.39 -8.08 3.20
N SER A 86 4.62 -8.14 4.51
CA SER A 86 3.90 -7.30 5.46
C SER A 86 4.39 -5.85 5.42
N ILE A 87 3.43 -4.94 5.36
CA ILE A 87 3.64 -3.51 5.47
C ILE A 87 2.87 -3.06 6.70
N PHE A 88 3.58 -2.86 7.81
CA PHE A 88 2.95 -2.40 9.05
C PHE A 88 2.71 -0.91 8.98
N TYR A 89 1.52 -0.48 9.39
CA TYR A 89 1.15 0.93 9.30
C TYR A 89 0.53 1.48 10.59
N ASN A 90 0.00 0.63 11.46
CA ASN A 90 -0.65 1.07 12.70
C ASN A 90 -0.51 -0.05 13.74
N GLY A 91 0.52 0.05 14.60
CA GLY A 91 0.77 -0.97 15.61
C GLY A 91 0.91 -2.34 14.97
N ASN A 92 0.04 -3.26 15.36
CA ASN A 92 0.04 -4.63 14.83
C ASN A 92 -0.74 -4.78 13.53
N PHE A 93 -1.36 -3.69 13.06
CA PHE A 93 -2.11 -3.75 11.81
C PHE A 93 -1.17 -3.62 10.61
N ALA A 94 -1.33 -4.52 9.67
CA ALA A 94 -0.49 -4.58 8.49
C ALA A 94 -1.32 -4.93 7.25
N ILE A 95 -0.76 -4.57 6.09
CA ILE A 95 -1.19 -5.10 4.80
C ILE A 95 -0.25 -6.26 4.50
N HIS A 96 -0.78 -7.42 4.13
CA HIS A 96 0.07 -8.58 3.85
C HIS A 96 -0.62 -9.57 2.91
N GLY A 97 0.16 -10.48 2.35
CA GLY A 97 -0.38 -11.57 1.54
C GLY A 97 -1.06 -12.62 2.38
N THR A 98 -2.00 -13.33 1.77
CA THR A 98 -2.70 -14.44 2.42
C THR A 98 -2.71 -15.65 1.52
N ASN A 99 -2.73 -16.85 2.12
CA ASN A 99 -2.95 -18.08 1.36
C ASN A 99 -4.44 -18.42 1.26
N GLN A 100 -5.30 -17.65 1.91
CA GLN A 100 -6.75 -17.83 1.83
C GLN A 100 -7.31 -16.95 0.70
N ILE A 101 -6.91 -17.27 -0.51
CA ILE A 101 -7.23 -16.47 -1.70
C ILE A 101 -8.74 -16.43 -1.96
N ASP A 102 -9.45 -17.50 -1.63
CA ASP A 102 -10.89 -17.59 -1.81
C ASP A 102 -11.67 -16.65 -0.88
N ARG A 103 -11.02 -16.06 0.11
CA ARG A 103 -11.63 -15.10 1.02
C ARG A 103 -11.45 -13.66 0.60
N LEU A 104 -10.66 -13.39 -0.44
CA LEU A 104 -10.47 -12.03 -0.94
C LEU A 104 -11.78 -11.53 -1.53
N GLY A 105 -12.09 -10.26 -1.24
CA GLY A 105 -13.35 -9.64 -1.62
C GLY A 105 -14.41 -9.71 -0.53
N MET A 106 -14.11 -10.35 0.62
CA MET A 106 -15.04 -10.44 1.73
C MET A 106 -14.31 -10.27 3.07
N PRO A 107 -15.01 -9.78 4.12
CA PRO A 107 -14.41 -9.62 5.44
C PRO A 107 -14.10 -10.99 6.05
N ALA A 108 -12.84 -11.26 6.34
CA ALA A 108 -12.42 -12.57 6.88
C ALA A 108 -11.21 -12.47 7.79
N SER A 109 -10.53 -11.33 7.88
CA SER A 109 -9.30 -11.21 8.65
C SER A 109 -9.59 -10.93 10.13
N ALA A 110 -8.53 -10.88 10.92
CA ALA A 110 -8.62 -10.49 12.32
C ALA A 110 -8.37 -8.99 12.50
N GLY A 111 -8.25 -8.23 11.41
CA GLY A 111 -8.03 -6.79 11.44
C GLY A 111 -7.04 -6.31 10.40
N CYS A 112 -6.05 -7.12 10.03
CA CYS A 112 -5.11 -6.78 8.97
C CYS A 112 -5.82 -6.73 7.62
N VAL A 113 -5.20 -6.06 6.67
CA VAL A 113 -5.68 -6.00 5.29
C VAL A 113 -4.95 -7.05 4.48
N ARG A 114 -5.68 -8.05 4.01
CA ARG A 114 -5.10 -9.18 3.28
C ARG A 114 -5.20 -8.96 1.78
N LEU A 115 -4.14 -9.32 1.08
CA LEU A 115 -4.02 -9.26 -0.37
C LEU A 115 -3.67 -10.64 -0.93
N HIS A 116 -3.94 -10.83 -2.22
CA HIS A 116 -3.31 -11.93 -2.94
C HIS A 116 -1.79 -11.80 -2.78
N PRO A 117 -1.05 -12.89 -2.58
CA PRO A 117 0.40 -12.79 -2.36
C PRO A 117 1.15 -12.08 -3.49
N ASP A 118 0.74 -12.29 -4.75
CA ASP A 118 1.38 -11.61 -5.87
C ASP A 118 1.18 -10.10 -5.80
N ASN A 119 -0.01 -9.66 -5.41
CA ASN A 119 -0.31 -8.24 -5.26
C ASN A 119 0.43 -7.65 -4.07
N ALA A 120 0.54 -8.42 -2.98
CA ALA A 120 1.30 -8.00 -1.81
C ALA A 120 2.77 -7.79 -2.16
N ALA A 121 3.34 -8.66 -2.99
CA ALA A 121 4.72 -8.53 -3.44
C ALA A 121 4.91 -7.26 -4.27
N VAL A 122 3.97 -6.95 -5.16
CA VAL A 122 4.01 -5.74 -5.97
C VAL A 122 3.95 -4.50 -5.08
N LEU A 123 3.02 -4.47 -4.14
CA LEU A 123 2.88 -3.32 -3.24
C LEU A 123 4.12 -3.15 -2.37
N PHE A 124 4.65 -4.25 -1.84
CA PHE A 124 5.86 -4.24 -1.03
C PHE A 124 7.02 -3.59 -1.80
N SER A 125 7.19 -3.96 -3.07
CA SER A 125 8.23 -3.39 -3.92
C SER A 125 8.03 -1.90 -4.15
N LEU A 126 6.78 -1.47 -4.39
CA LEU A 126 6.46 -0.05 -4.56
C LEU A 126 6.82 0.74 -3.30
N VAL A 127 6.51 0.19 -2.12
CA VAL A 127 6.82 0.85 -0.86
C VAL A 127 8.33 0.92 -0.62
N GLN A 128 9.06 -0.14 -0.97
CA GLN A 128 10.52 -0.11 -0.88
C GLN A 128 11.11 1.02 -1.74
N ASP A 129 10.59 1.18 -2.96
CA ASP A 129 11.08 2.19 -3.88
C ASP A 129 10.72 3.61 -3.42
N ALA A 130 9.48 3.82 -3.00
CA ALA A 130 9.03 5.14 -2.56
C ALA A 130 9.61 5.52 -1.21
N GLY A 131 9.76 4.55 -0.33
CA GLY A 131 10.19 4.76 1.05
C GLY A 131 9.00 4.81 2.01
N LEU A 132 9.23 4.38 3.24
CA LEU A 132 8.18 4.31 4.26
C LEU A 132 7.55 5.69 4.52
N SER A 133 8.39 6.72 4.60
CA SER A 133 7.91 8.08 4.90
C SER A 133 7.13 8.69 3.72
N ARG A 134 7.16 8.07 2.57
CA ARG A 134 6.47 8.55 1.38
C ARG A 134 5.33 7.62 0.96
N THR A 135 4.94 6.73 1.86
CA THR A 135 3.82 5.80 1.65
C THR A 135 2.75 6.06 2.68
N TRP A 136 1.54 6.32 2.20
CA TRP A 136 0.39 6.61 3.04
C TRP A 136 -0.68 5.55 2.84
N ILE A 137 -1.27 5.11 3.95
CA ILE A 137 -2.32 4.10 3.94
C ILE A 137 -3.56 4.72 4.57
N SER A 138 -4.64 4.76 3.80
CA SER A 138 -5.91 5.32 4.22
C SER A 138 -6.96 4.22 4.19
N VAL A 139 -7.60 3.98 5.34
CA VAL A 139 -8.67 3.00 5.45
C VAL A 139 -9.97 3.74 5.60
N LEU A 140 -10.91 3.45 4.71
CA LEU A 140 -12.20 4.12 4.60
C LEU A 140 -13.33 3.11 4.77
N THR A 141 -14.53 3.58 5.07
CA THR A 141 -15.71 2.70 5.16
C THR A 141 -16.16 2.15 3.82
#